data_455e995abf3fffb69c8f2f8d846f2ed2
#
_entry.id   455e995abf3fffb69c8f2f8d846f2ed2
#
_cell.length_a   1.000
_cell.length_b   1.000
_cell.length_c   1.000
_cell.angle_alpha   90.00
_cell.angle_beta   90.00
_cell.angle_gamma   90.00
#
_symmetry.space_group_name_H-M   'P 1'
#
loop_
_entity.id
_entity.type
_entity.pdbx_description
1 polymer ?
#
loop_
_entity_poly.entity_id
_entity_poly.type
_entity_poly.pdbx_seq_one_letter_code
_entity_poly.pdbx_strand_id
1 'polypeptide(L)'
;ECSDSIVYIPLETNDSSLLANRAYLLYADNSDIFVKSNDYLYRFNADGHYLNRIGRKGMAPGEYARLESVSVDRENRRIFCYTGNNKGQYWGYDGAFLKEIVLDGNGKNLSQSIVSGSQIVAERREYTDSGLRIDICFFSLEGALLQEIPLAQDDKEVNVSMHTVPLVYTFGGDLKYKDTYSPALLSFNNKGSQVEWIFDLGKYEPSREYLEDMNKRETLMREMVQLVDIKESRTHFFLLLVHDYRLRGVVMDKESGTLVYSKEIEMPQKGGGIELGKIKGG
;
A
#
# COMPACT_ATOMS: atom_id res chain seq x y z
N GLU A 1 11.81 -23.92 8.41
CA GLU A 1 12.06 -22.69 9.19
C GLU A 1 12.13 -21.50 8.24
N CYS A 2 11.29 -20.48 8.47
CA CYS A 2 11.23 -19.32 7.58
C CYS A 2 12.26 -18.23 7.93
N SER A 3 12.97 -18.35 9.04
CA SER A 3 13.98 -17.39 9.51
C SER A 3 14.89 -18.03 10.55
N ASP A 4 16.19 -17.75 10.46
CA ASP A 4 17.20 -18.21 11.42
C ASP A 4 17.27 -17.31 12.66
N SER A 5 16.76 -16.09 12.57
CA SER A 5 16.73 -15.13 13.68
C SER A 5 15.66 -14.08 13.53
N ILE A 6 15.21 -13.52 14.64
CA ILE A 6 14.31 -12.36 14.72
C ILE A 6 15.05 -11.26 15.46
N VAL A 7 15.14 -10.09 14.83
CA VAL A 7 15.73 -8.90 15.43
C VAL A 7 14.62 -7.91 15.75
N TYR A 8 14.57 -7.42 16.97
CA TYR A 8 13.67 -6.35 17.39
C TYR A 8 14.42 -5.03 17.38
N ILE A 9 13.93 -4.07 16.64
CA ILE A 9 14.48 -2.72 16.56
C ILE A 9 13.52 -1.79 17.31
N PRO A 10 13.83 -1.37 18.55
CA PRO A 10 13.01 -0.39 19.27
C PRO A 10 13.17 0.96 18.60
N LEU A 11 12.06 1.61 18.26
CA LEU A 11 12.09 2.96 17.73
C LEU A 11 12.18 3.97 18.89
N GLU A 12 13.09 4.91 18.76
CA GLU A 12 13.26 6.00 19.72
C GLU A 12 11.96 6.80 19.86
N THR A 13 11.51 6.97 21.10
CA THR A 13 10.28 7.70 21.43
C THR A 13 10.62 8.94 22.26
N ASN A 14 10.40 10.11 21.68
CA ASN A 14 10.53 11.41 22.33
C ASN A 14 9.46 12.37 21.79
N ASP A 15 9.42 13.62 22.23
CA ASP A 15 8.42 14.61 21.81
C ASP A 15 8.39 14.84 20.28
N SER A 16 9.49 14.58 19.59
CA SER A 16 9.61 14.75 18.13
C SER A 16 9.28 13.49 17.35
N SER A 17 9.35 12.31 17.97
CA SER A 17 9.18 10.99 17.35
C SER A 17 8.01 10.19 17.90
N LEU A 18 7.10 10.83 18.64
CA LEU A 18 5.92 10.16 19.18
C LEU A 18 5.00 9.68 18.05
N LEU A 19 4.86 8.37 17.94
CA LEU A 19 3.96 7.75 16.97
C LEU A 19 2.55 7.65 17.52
N ALA A 20 1.56 7.94 16.69
CA ALA A 20 0.14 7.78 17.04
C ALA A 20 -0.30 6.30 16.92
N ASN A 21 -1.51 5.99 17.37
CA ASN A 21 -2.07 4.63 17.34
C ASN A 21 -2.19 4.01 15.94
N ARG A 22 -2.15 4.84 14.88
CA ARG A 22 -2.14 4.40 13.48
C ARG A 22 -0.78 4.68 12.87
N ALA A 23 0.17 3.83 13.18
CA ALA A 23 1.49 3.88 12.58
C ALA A 23 1.76 2.56 11.84
N TYR A 24 2.42 2.66 10.70
CA TYR A 24 2.80 1.49 9.91
C TYR A 24 4.14 1.73 9.22
N LEU A 25 4.88 0.64 9.09
CA LEU A 25 6.13 0.63 8.37
C LEU A 25 5.87 0.82 6.88
N LEU A 26 6.47 1.87 6.30
CA LEU A 26 6.46 2.07 4.85
C LEU A 26 7.61 1.33 4.18
N TYR A 27 8.78 1.45 4.76
CA TYR A 27 10.01 0.96 4.19
C TYR A 27 11.08 0.79 5.27
N ALA A 28 11.91 -0.24 5.14
CA ALA A 28 13.11 -0.41 5.94
C ALA A 28 14.22 -1.06 5.10
N ASP A 29 15.45 -0.60 5.31
CA ASP A 29 16.67 -1.26 4.82
C ASP A 29 17.78 -1.18 5.87
N ASN A 30 19.01 -1.47 5.46
CA ASN A 30 20.17 -1.46 6.38
C ASN A 30 20.59 -0.06 6.86
N SER A 31 19.94 1.00 6.41
CA SER A 31 20.28 2.39 6.72
C SER A 31 19.13 3.16 7.32
N ASP A 32 17.93 2.96 6.77
CA ASP A 32 16.78 3.82 7.01
C ASP A 32 15.51 3.04 7.28
N ILE A 33 14.71 3.52 8.23
CA ILE A 33 13.37 3.03 8.54
C ILE A 33 12.42 4.21 8.40
N PHE A 34 11.41 4.07 7.52
CA PHE A 34 10.36 5.09 7.33
C PHE A 34 9.03 4.58 7.88
N VAL A 35 8.46 5.35 8.79
CA VAL A 35 7.18 5.04 9.45
C VAL A 35 6.19 6.16 9.17
N LYS A 36 5.03 5.82 8.60
CA LYS A 36 3.90 6.74 8.50
C LYS A 36 3.02 6.57 9.72
N SER A 37 2.73 7.68 10.40
CA SER A 37 1.85 7.73 11.54
C SER A 37 0.85 8.87 11.36
N ASN A 38 -0.42 8.53 11.11
CA ASN A 38 -1.43 9.47 10.63
C ASN A 38 -0.94 10.21 9.37
N ASP A 39 -0.93 11.55 9.39
CA ASP A 39 -0.44 12.41 8.31
C ASP A 39 1.04 12.77 8.43
N TYR A 40 1.80 12.10 9.28
CA TYR A 40 3.22 12.38 9.47
C TYR A 40 4.08 11.22 9.00
N LEU A 41 5.23 11.55 8.44
CA LEU A 41 6.23 10.58 8.02
C LEU A 41 7.51 10.80 8.80
N TYR A 42 7.93 9.75 9.49
CA TYR A 42 9.11 9.75 10.35
C TYR A 42 10.21 8.90 9.74
N ARG A 43 11.45 9.36 9.89
CA ARG A 43 12.63 8.63 9.51
C ARG A 43 13.46 8.31 10.73
N PHE A 44 13.87 7.03 10.82
CA PHE A 44 14.79 6.51 11.82
C PHE A 44 15.98 5.86 11.10
N ASN A 45 17.12 5.73 11.78
CA ASN A 45 18.20 4.91 11.27
C ASN A 45 17.91 3.42 11.48
N ALA A 46 18.79 2.54 10.99
CA ALA A 46 18.63 1.09 11.11
C ALA A 46 18.61 0.57 12.55
N ASP A 47 19.15 1.31 13.50
CA ASP A 47 19.13 0.98 14.94
C ASP A 47 17.89 1.51 15.67
N GLY A 48 17.01 2.22 14.95
CA GLY A 48 15.77 2.80 15.49
C GLY A 48 15.91 4.20 16.10
N HIS A 49 17.07 4.86 15.99
CA HIS A 49 17.21 6.24 16.44
C HIS A 49 16.51 7.21 15.49
N TYR A 50 15.74 8.14 16.06
CA TYR A 50 15.04 9.17 15.31
C TYR A 50 16.03 10.10 14.59
N LEU A 51 15.81 10.31 13.30
CA LEU A 51 16.59 11.22 12.50
C LEU A 51 15.85 12.53 12.22
N ASN A 52 14.69 12.42 11.57
CA ASN A 52 13.88 13.59 11.24
C ASN A 52 12.47 13.20 10.80
N ARG A 53 11.61 14.20 10.69
CA ARG A 53 10.31 14.09 10.03
C ARG A 53 10.42 14.55 8.59
N ILE A 54 9.73 13.87 7.68
CA ILE A 54 9.67 14.21 6.26
C ILE A 54 8.43 15.06 6.02
N GLY A 55 8.66 16.25 5.51
CA GLY A 55 7.60 17.18 5.19
C GLY A 55 6.93 17.82 6.40
N ARG A 56 5.96 18.67 6.10
CA ARG A 56 5.22 19.43 7.11
C ARG A 56 3.74 19.50 6.75
N LYS A 57 2.88 19.19 7.71
CA LYS A 57 1.44 19.37 7.54
C LYS A 57 1.07 20.84 7.69
N GLY A 58 0.36 21.39 6.72
CA GLY A 58 -0.11 22.77 6.71
C GLY A 58 -0.65 23.17 5.34
N MET A 59 -0.82 24.48 5.13
CA MET A 59 -1.37 25.06 3.91
C MET A 59 -0.41 26.04 3.22
N ALA A 60 0.77 26.23 3.76
CA ALA A 60 1.77 27.10 3.16
C ALA A 60 2.48 26.42 1.97
N PRO A 61 3.11 27.17 1.06
CA PRO A 61 3.93 26.60 0.00
C PRO A 61 4.97 25.62 0.56
N GLY A 62 5.06 24.43 -0.04
CA GLY A 62 5.92 23.35 0.47
C GLY A 62 5.37 22.61 1.69
N GLU A 63 4.13 22.82 2.08
CA GLU A 63 3.41 22.00 3.07
C GLU A 63 2.36 21.12 2.37
N TYR A 64 1.86 20.12 3.06
CA TYR A 64 0.76 19.29 2.57
C TYR A 64 -0.41 19.31 3.57
N ALA A 65 -1.63 19.41 3.08
CA ALA A 65 -2.82 19.33 3.91
C ALA A 65 -3.07 17.89 4.40
N ARG A 66 -2.81 16.90 3.52
CA ARG A 66 -3.02 15.47 3.75
C ARG A 66 -2.03 14.63 2.94
N LEU A 67 -1.62 13.49 3.48
CA LEU A 67 -0.85 12.47 2.77
C LEU A 67 -1.76 11.32 2.37
N GLU A 68 -2.10 11.23 1.10
CA GLU A 68 -2.90 10.13 0.55
C GLU A 68 -2.04 8.87 0.42
N SER A 69 -0.94 8.97 -0.32
CA SER A 69 0.04 7.89 -0.45
C SER A 69 1.46 8.42 -0.37
N VAL A 70 2.36 7.54 0.01
CA VAL A 70 3.79 7.84 0.15
C VAL A 70 4.59 6.69 -0.44
N SER A 71 5.62 7.01 -1.21
CA SER A 71 6.58 6.02 -1.70
C SER A 71 8.01 6.50 -1.54
N VAL A 72 8.91 5.54 -1.34
CA VAL A 72 10.34 5.78 -1.14
C VAL A 72 11.08 5.54 -2.46
N ASP A 73 11.61 6.61 -3.04
CA ASP A 73 12.51 6.55 -4.20
C ASP A 73 13.95 6.39 -3.70
N ARG A 74 14.39 5.14 -3.59
CA ARG A 74 15.68 4.78 -3.05
C ARG A 74 16.85 5.28 -3.89
N GLU A 75 16.71 5.16 -5.20
CA GLU A 75 17.79 5.49 -6.15
C GLU A 75 18.16 6.97 -6.07
N ASN A 76 17.15 7.83 -5.91
CA ASN A 76 17.33 9.26 -5.83
C ASN A 76 17.34 9.80 -4.39
N ARG A 77 17.26 8.92 -3.37
CA ARG A 77 17.21 9.27 -1.94
C ARG A 77 16.17 10.34 -1.63
N ARG A 78 14.96 10.15 -2.13
CA ARG A 78 13.84 11.08 -1.94
C ARG A 78 12.54 10.34 -1.66
N ILE A 79 11.59 11.06 -1.13
CA ILE A 79 10.25 10.59 -0.84
C ILE A 79 9.29 11.27 -1.80
N PHE A 80 8.40 10.52 -2.39
CA PHE A 80 7.27 11.02 -3.13
C PHE A 80 6.02 10.92 -2.26
N CYS A 81 5.34 12.05 -2.09
CA CYS A 81 4.10 12.17 -1.34
C CYS A 81 2.98 12.60 -2.30
N TYR A 82 1.97 11.76 -2.50
CA TYR A 82 0.76 12.18 -3.21
C TYR A 82 -0.18 12.85 -2.20
N THR A 83 -0.56 14.09 -2.49
CA THR A 83 -1.32 14.95 -1.57
C THR A 83 -2.77 15.15 -1.99
N GLY A 84 -3.23 14.40 -3.00
CA GLY A 84 -4.56 14.53 -3.59
C GLY A 84 -4.62 15.62 -4.67
N ASN A 85 -5.77 15.74 -5.32
CA ASN A 85 -6.01 16.69 -6.41
C ASN A 85 -4.95 16.65 -7.52
N ASN A 86 -4.48 15.46 -7.84
CA ASN A 86 -3.42 15.19 -8.82
C ASN A 86 -2.09 15.89 -8.51
N LYS A 87 -1.82 16.18 -7.25
CA LYS A 87 -0.57 16.80 -6.82
C LYS A 87 0.34 15.80 -6.13
N GLY A 88 1.60 15.84 -6.50
CA GLY A 88 2.68 15.09 -5.87
C GLY A 88 3.79 16.02 -5.40
N GLN A 89 4.38 15.71 -4.24
CA GLN A 89 5.49 16.45 -3.68
C GLN A 89 6.69 15.53 -3.50
N TYR A 90 7.86 16.03 -3.87
CA TYR A 90 9.14 15.37 -3.59
C TYR A 90 9.83 16.01 -2.40
N TRP A 91 10.35 15.17 -1.54
CA TRP A 91 11.07 15.55 -0.33
C TRP A 91 12.38 14.79 -0.24
N GLY A 92 13.43 15.44 0.21
CA GLY A 92 14.69 14.77 0.56
C GLY A 92 14.54 13.90 1.80
N TYR A 93 15.44 12.94 1.99
CA TYR A 93 15.49 12.13 3.21
C TYR A 93 15.79 12.99 4.46
N ASP A 94 16.38 14.16 4.30
CA ASP A 94 16.59 15.16 5.36
C ASP A 94 15.32 15.96 5.72
N GLY A 95 14.21 15.71 5.00
CA GLY A 95 12.95 16.43 5.16
C GLY A 95 12.85 17.75 4.40
N ALA A 96 13.85 18.08 3.57
CA ALA A 96 13.80 19.27 2.73
C ALA A 96 12.77 19.11 1.60
N PHE A 97 11.94 20.11 1.39
CA PHE A 97 11.05 20.18 0.23
C PHE A 97 11.86 20.39 -1.05
N LEU A 98 11.66 19.53 -2.04
CA LEU A 98 12.38 19.60 -3.31
C LEU A 98 11.54 20.27 -4.41
N LYS A 99 10.33 19.76 -4.64
CA LYS A 99 9.40 20.29 -5.65
C LYS A 99 8.00 19.75 -5.47
N GLU A 100 7.03 20.47 -6.03
CA GLU A 100 5.68 19.98 -6.29
C GLU A 100 5.51 19.74 -7.79
N ILE A 101 4.79 18.72 -8.15
CA ILE A 101 4.39 18.39 -9.51
C ILE A 101 2.88 18.21 -9.59
N VAL A 102 2.33 18.40 -10.78
CA VAL A 102 0.94 18.07 -11.10
C VAL A 102 0.96 16.87 -12.03
N LEU A 103 0.23 15.82 -11.69
CA LEU A 103 0.02 14.67 -12.55
C LEU A 103 -1.08 15.00 -13.55
N ASP A 104 -0.78 14.86 -14.84
CA ASP A 104 -1.75 15.14 -15.91
C ASP A 104 -2.82 14.02 -15.96
N GLY A 105 -3.81 14.14 -15.13
CA GLY A 105 -4.93 13.20 -15.07
C GLY A 105 -6.01 13.45 -16.12
N ASN A 106 -5.77 14.31 -17.13
CA ASN A 106 -6.79 14.73 -18.13
C ASN A 106 -8.09 15.24 -17.49
N GLY A 107 -7.96 16.02 -16.42
CA GLY A 107 -9.08 16.57 -15.65
C GLY A 107 -9.77 15.57 -14.73
N LYS A 108 -9.27 14.34 -14.60
CA LYS A 108 -9.81 13.28 -13.74
C LYS A 108 -8.96 13.09 -12.49
N ASN A 109 -9.60 12.70 -11.40
CA ASN A 109 -8.92 12.45 -10.15
C ASN A 109 -8.20 11.10 -10.17
N LEU A 110 -6.98 11.12 -9.67
CA LEU A 110 -6.18 9.94 -9.42
C LEU A 110 -6.34 9.52 -7.95
N SER A 111 -6.31 8.23 -7.70
CA SER A 111 -6.13 7.66 -6.38
C SER A 111 -4.70 7.18 -6.25
N GLN A 112 -4.26 6.88 -5.06
CA GLN A 112 -2.95 6.29 -4.77
C GLN A 112 -1.89 6.38 -5.88
N SER A 113 -0.83 7.12 -5.62
CA SER A 113 0.29 7.22 -6.56
C SER A 113 1.57 6.74 -5.88
N ILE A 114 2.35 5.95 -6.58
CA ILE A 114 3.66 5.48 -6.13
C ILE A 114 4.73 5.76 -7.17
N VAL A 115 5.97 5.90 -6.73
CA VAL A 115 7.14 5.89 -7.63
C VAL A 115 7.57 4.45 -7.88
N SER A 116 7.71 4.08 -9.12
CA SER A 116 8.20 2.77 -9.59
C SER A 116 9.28 2.98 -10.63
N GLY A 117 10.55 2.77 -10.26
CA GLY A 117 11.68 3.07 -11.12
C GLY A 117 11.71 4.53 -11.56
N SER A 118 11.71 4.78 -12.86
CA SER A 118 11.73 6.12 -13.47
C SER A 118 10.34 6.71 -13.73
N GLN A 119 9.27 6.14 -13.16
CA GLN A 119 7.91 6.54 -13.42
C GLN A 119 7.12 6.71 -12.13
N ILE A 120 6.06 7.53 -12.19
CA ILE A 120 4.99 7.54 -11.18
C ILE A 120 3.84 6.71 -11.75
N VAL A 121 3.29 5.85 -10.92
CA VAL A 121 2.12 5.04 -11.27
C VAL A 121 0.97 5.43 -10.37
N ALA A 122 -0.19 5.68 -10.95
CA ALA A 122 -1.41 6.00 -10.23
C ALA A 122 -2.59 5.21 -10.77
N GLU A 123 -3.51 4.88 -9.89
CA GLU A 123 -4.81 4.34 -10.28
C GLU A 123 -5.77 5.50 -10.55
N ARG A 124 -6.54 5.39 -11.63
CA ARG A 124 -7.68 6.26 -11.91
C ARG A 124 -8.96 5.45 -11.88
N ARG A 125 -9.93 5.91 -11.10
CA ARG A 125 -11.28 5.33 -11.03
C ARG A 125 -12.28 6.34 -11.57
N GLU A 126 -13.07 5.89 -12.52
CA GLU A 126 -14.12 6.72 -13.13
C GLU A 126 -15.44 5.96 -13.15
N TYR A 127 -16.47 6.58 -12.62
CA TYR A 127 -17.83 6.07 -12.75
C TYR A 127 -18.41 6.60 -14.07
N THR A 128 -18.76 5.68 -14.96
CA THR A 128 -19.37 5.96 -16.25
C THR A 128 -20.81 5.41 -16.26
N ASP A 129 -21.58 5.77 -17.27
CA ASP A 129 -22.93 5.23 -17.46
C ASP A 129 -22.95 3.70 -17.63
N SER A 130 -21.82 3.11 -18.02
CA SER A 130 -21.62 1.67 -18.21
C SER A 130 -20.97 0.97 -17.01
N GLY A 131 -20.71 1.67 -15.89
CA GLY A 131 -20.12 1.10 -14.69
C GLY A 131 -18.78 1.72 -14.26
N LEU A 132 -18.05 1.02 -13.39
CA LEU A 132 -16.75 1.46 -12.88
C LEU A 132 -15.64 1.13 -13.87
N ARG A 133 -14.98 2.15 -14.39
CA ARG A 133 -13.75 2.06 -15.15
C ARG A 133 -12.55 2.26 -14.23
N ILE A 134 -11.57 1.37 -14.33
CA ILE A 134 -10.29 1.47 -13.63
C ILE A 134 -9.17 1.47 -14.66
N ASP A 135 -8.33 2.50 -14.61
CA ASP A 135 -7.14 2.60 -15.45
C ASP A 135 -5.90 2.72 -14.57
N ILE A 136 -4.82 2.06 -14.95
CA ILE A 136 -3.49 2.31 -14.39
C ILE A 136 -2.77 3.29 -15.30
N CYS A 137 -2.43 4.44 -14.74
CA CYS A 137 -1.79 5.54 -15.42
C CYS A 137 -0.31 5.61 -15.05
N PHE A 138 0.55 5.70 -16.04
CA PHE A 138 2.00 5.86 -15.89
C PHE A 138 2.38 7.28 -16.27
N PHE A 139 3.11 7.94 -15.40
CA PHE A 139 3.57 9.32 -15.59
C PHE A 139 5.09 9.39 -15.54
N SER A 140 5.66 10.38 -16.22
CA SER A 140 7.04 10.78 -15.96
C SER A 140 7.22 11.27 -14.52
N LEU A 141 8.45 11.35 -14.04
CA LEU A 141 8.75 11.93 -12.73
C LEU A 141 8.46 13.45 -12.66
N GLU A 142 8.10 14.07 -13.77
CA GLU A 142 7.67 15.47 -13.88
C GLU A 142 6.13 15.60 -14.00
N GLY A 143 5.40 14.48 -14.02
CA GLY A 143 3.92 14.45 -14.00
C GLY A 143 3.24 14.34 -15.36
N ALA A 144 3.99 14.27 -16.48
CA ALA A 144 3.40 14.07 -17.80
C ALA A 144 2.88 12.64 -17.97
N LEU A 145 1.66 12.47 -18.45
CA LEU A 145 1.07 11.15 -18.74
C LEU A 145 1.85 10.47 -19.89
N LEU A 146 2.33 9.27 -19.65
CA LEU A 146 3.10 8.48 -20.62
C LEU A 146 2.26 7.35 -21.22
N GLN A 147 1.50 6.64 -20.38
CA GLN A 147 0.71 5.48 -20.76
C GLN A 147 -0.50 5.34 -19.85
N GLU A 148 -1.55 4.77 -20.39
CA GLU A 148 -2.77 4.40 -19.70
C GLU A 148 -3.15 2.97 -20.07
N ILE A 149 -3.37 2.12 -19.08
CA ILE A 149 -3.76 0.72 -19.28
C ILE A 149 -5.10 0.51 -18.58
N PRO A 150 -6.19 0.26 -19.34
CA PRO A 150 -7.46 -0.09 -18.74
C PRO A 150 -7.38 -1.48 -18.10
N LEU A 151 -7.83 -1.61 -16.85
CA LEU A 151 -7.82 -2.89 -16.12
C LEU A 151 -9.12 -3.66 -16.27
N ALA A 152 -10.21 -2.98 -16.02
CA ALA A 152 -11.54 -3.57 -16.10
C ALA A 152 -12.56 -2.49 -16.46
N GLN A 153 -13.50 -2.87 -17.27
CA GLN A 153 -14.76 -2.19 -17.42
C GLN A 153 -15.80 -3.13 -16.81
N ASP A 154 -16.42 -2.71 -15.74
CA ASP A 154 -17.48 -3.48 -15.13
C ASP A 154 -18.81 -3.03 -15.73
N ASP A 155 -19.48 -3.91 -16.49
CA ASP A 155 -20.73 -3.62 -17.21
C ASP A 155 -21.96 -3.43 -16.29
N LYS A 156 -21.75 -3.40 -14.97
CA LYS A 156 -22.82 -3.15 -14.00
C LYS A 156 -22.53 -1.89 -13.21
N GLU A 157 -23.53 -1.02 -13.09
CA GLU A 157 -23.54 0.05 -12.10
C GLU A 157 -23.28 -0.53 -10.72
N VAL A 158 -22.07 -0.38 -10.24
CA VAL A 158 -21.75 -0.69 -8.86
C VAL A 158 -21.84 0.60 -8.07
N ASN A 159 -22.86 0.70 -7.25
CA ASN A 159 -23.04 1.81 -6.32
C ASN A 159 -22.02 1.69 -5.18
N VAL A 160 -20.72 1.88 -5.51
CA VAL A 160 -19.63 1.67 -4.57
C VAL A 160 -19.48 2.88 -3.71
N SER A 161 -20.07 2.85 -2.55
CA SER A 161 -19.75 3.78 -1.47
C SER A 161 -18.46 3.42 -0.71
N MET A 162 -17.77 2.35 -1.11
CA MET A 162 -16.56 1.85 -0.43
C MET A 162 -15.34 2.02 -1.31
N HIS A 163 -14.48 2.95 -0.93
CA HIS A 163 -13.14 3.04 -1.47
C HIS A 163 -12.28 1.91 -0.90
N THR A 164 -12.06 0.88 -1.69
CA THR A 164 -11.03 -0.09 -1.39
C THR A 164 -9.69 0.43 -1.90
N VAL A 165 -8.67 0.16 -1.13
CA VAL A 165 -7.31 0.56 -1.46
C VAL A 165 -6.62 -0.65 -2.09
N PRO A 166 -6.30 -0.62 -3.39
CA PRO A 166 -5.59 -1.72 -4.01
C PRO A 166 -4.18 -1.82 -3.42
N LEU A 167 -3.62 -3.00 -3.45
CA LEU A 167 -2.23 -3.21 -3.12
C LEU A 167 -1.38 -2.97 -4.36
N VAL A 168 -0.49 -1.99 -4.29
CA VAL A 168 0.40 -1.61 -5.39
C VAL A 168 1.83 -1.59 -4.85
N TYR A 169 2.72 -2.37 -5.48
CA TYR A 169 4.12 -2.45 -5.09
C TYR A 169 5.00 -2.83 -6.29
N THR A 170 6.31 -2.76 -6.13
CA THR A 170 7.27 -3.21 -7.15
C THR A 170 8.05 -4.42 -6.69
N PHE A 171 8.22 -5.40 -7.58
CA PHE A 171 9.05 -6.56 -7.35
C PHE A 171 9.70 -7.01 -8.66
N GLY A 172 11.01 -7.28 -8.62
CA GLY A 172 11.76 -7.72 -9.80
C GLY A 172 11.83 -6.69 -10.94
N GLY A 173 11.54 -5.42 -10.67
CA GLY A 173 11.45 -4.35 -11.66
C GLY A 173 10.06 -4.14 -12.26
N ASP A 174 9.12 -5.06 -12.02
CA ASP A 174 7.74 -4.96 -12.47
C ASP A 174 6.84 -4.33 -11.42
N LEU A 175 5.85 -3.58 -11.87
CA LEU A 175 4.76 -3.11 -11.01
C LEU A 175 3.80 -4.26 -10.76
N LYS A 176 3.41 -4.45 -9.51
CA LYS A 176 2.39 -5.42 -9.08
C LYS A 176 1.15 -4.68 -8.61
N TYR A 177 -0.01 -5.19 -9.00
CA TYR A 177 -1.31 -4.63 -8.65
C TYR A 177 -2.27 -5.73 -8.25
N LYS A 178 -2.91 -5.59 -7.10
CA LYS A 178 -3.93 -6.49 -6.59
C LYS A 178 -5.14 -5.68 -6.14
N ASP A 179 -6.23 -5.79 -6.87
CA ASP A 179 -7.52 -5.26 -6.42
C ASP A 179 -8.09 -6.09 -5.28
N THR A 180 -8.84 -5.47 -4.37
CA THR A 180 -9.42 -6.15 -3.21
C THR A 180 -10.42 -7.24 -3.61
N TYR A 181 -11.13 -7.05 -4.72
CA TYR A 181 -12.23 -7.92 -5.16
C TYR A 181 -11.86 -8.82 -6.34
N SER A 182 -10.63 -8.76 -6.80
CA SER A 182 -10.11 -9.68 -7.81
C SER A 182 -9.17 -10.69 -7.15
N PRO A 183 -9.25 -11.99 -7.42
CA PRO A 183 -8.26 -12.96 -6.95
C PRO A 183 -6.90 -12.77 -7.62
N ALA A 184 -6.85 -12.06 -8.75
CA ALA A 184 -5.67 -11.92 -9.57
C ALA A 184 -4.68 -10.88 -9.00
N LEU A 185 -3.41 -11.26 -8.94
CA LEU A 185 -2.27 -10.36 -8.87
C LEU A 185 -1.80 -10.09 -10.30
N LEU A 186 -1.86 -8.84 -10.70
CA LEU A 186 -1.42 -8.41 -12.02
C LEU A 186 0.02 -7.91 -11.96
N SER A 187 0.78 -8.20 -13.00
CA SER A 187 2.10 -7.64 -13.27
C SER A 187 2.02 -6.73 -14.48
N PHE A 188 2.66 -5.57 -14.39
CA PHE A 188 2.74 -4.59 -15.47
C PHE A 188 4.18 -4.42 -15.91
N ASN A 189 4.38 -4.45 -17.21
CA ASN A 189 5.64 -4.14 -17.86
C ASN A 189 5.39 -3.31 -19.13
N ASN A 190 6.44 -3.04 -19.90
CA ASN A 190 6.36 -2.23 -21.12
C ASN A 190 5.45 -2.83 -22.22
N LYS A 191 4.99 -4.07 -22.07
CA LYS A 191 4.10 -4.77 -23.03
C LYS A 191 2.64 -4.76 -22.60
N GLY A 192 2.34 -4.29 -21.40
CA GLY A 192 0.98 -4.25 -20.86
C GLY A 192 0.85 -4.95 -19.50
N SER A 193 -0.34 -5.45 -19.19
CA SER A 193 -0.64 -6.18 -17.97
C SER A 193 -0.80 -7.67 -18.26
N GLN A 194 -0.41 -8.49 -17.29
CA GLN A 194 -0.66 -9.95 -17.31
C GLN A 194 -1.03 -10.44 -15.91
N VAL A 195 -1.83 -11.49 -15.85
CA VAL A 195 -2.08 -12.20 -14.59
C VAL A 195 -0.81 -12.98 -14.25
N GLU A 196 -0.22 -12.69 -13.11
CA GLU A 196 0.97 -13.38 -12.64
C GLU A 196 0.63 -14.46 -11.62
N TRP A 197 -0.37 -14.18 -10.77
CA TRP A 197 -0.79 -15.09 -9.73
C TRP A 197 -2.30 -14.99 -9.47
N ILE A 198 -2.91 -16.08 -9.02
CA ILE A 198 -4.29 -16.12 -8.56
C ILE A 198 -4.30 -16.63 -7.12
N PHE A 199 -4.77 -15.78 -6.19
CA PHE A 199 -4.99 -16.17 -4.82
C PHE A 199 -6.40 -16.71 -4.69
N ASP A 200 -6.57 -18.03 -4.79
CA ASP A 200 -7.85 -18.70 -4.63
C ASP A 200 -8.21 -18.76 -3.14
N LEU A 201 -9.17 -17.99 -2.73
CA LEU A 201 -9.72 -17.97 -1.37
C LEU A 201 -10.98 -18.86 -1.25
N GLY A 202 -11.38 -19.50 -2.33
CA GLY A 202 -12.53 -20.38 -2.40
C GLY A 202 -13.82 -19.67 -1.99
N LYS A 203 -14.59 -20.29 -1.08
CA LYS A 203 -15.86 -19.72 -0.58
C LYS A 203 -15.70 -18.43 0.24
N TYR A 204 -14.48 -18.06 0.61
CA TYR A 204 -14.18 -16.85 1.37
C TYR A 204 -13.75 -15.68 0.48
N GLU A 205 -13.81 -15.83 -0.83
CA GLU A 205 -13.49 -14.74 -1.76
C GLU A 205 -14.45 -13.57 -1.57
N PRO A 206 -13.92 -12.33 -1.56
CA PRO A 206 -14.73 -11.12 -1.54
C PRO A 206 -15.74 -11.11 -2.70
N SER A 207 -17.03 -11.05 -2.40
CA SER A 207 -18.07 -11.03 -3.41
C SER A 207 -18.50 -9.61 -3.78
N ARG A 208 -19.00 -9.42 -5.01
CA ARG A 208 -19.60 -8.17 -5.46
C ARG A 208 -20.82 -7.75 -4.65
N GLU A 209 -21.57 -8.70 -4.15
CA GLU A 209 -22.74 -8.45 -3.29
C GLU A 209 -22.40 -7.56 -2.09
N TYR A 210 -21.16 -7.65 -1.62
CA TYR A 210 -20.60 -6.79 -0.59
C TYR A 210 -20.51 -5.32 -1.01
N LEU A 211 -20.29 -5.05 -2.29
CA LEU A 211 -20.20 -3.69 -2.84
C LEU A 211 -21.58 -3.08 -3.08
N GLU A 212 -22.56 -3.90 -3.36
CA GLU A 212 -23.89 -3.50 -3.79
C GLU A 212 -24.86 -3.25 -2.63
N ASP A 213 -24.66 -3.91 -1.49
CA ASP A 213 -25.53 -3.80 -0.32
C ASP A 213 -24.80 -3.45 0.97
N MET A 214 -24.86 -2.16 1.31
CA MET A 214 -24.26 -1.62 2.55
C MET A 214 -24.77 -2.27 3.83
N ASN A 215 -26.01 -2.83 3.82
CA ASN A 215 -26.59 -3.45 5.00
C ASN A 215 -26.00 -4.85 5.26
N LYS A 216 -25.50 -5.50 4.21
CA LYS A 216 -24.81 -6.78 4.32
C LYS A 216 -23.34 -6.68 4.69
N ARG A 217 -22.80 -5.46 4.71
CA ARG A 217 -21.37 -5.19 4.89
C ARG A 217 -20.78 -5.89 6.13
N GLU A 218 -21.44 -5.80 7.27
CA GLU A 218 -20.91 -6.39 8.51
C GLU A 218 -20.87 -7.91 8.43
N THR A 219 -21.91 -8.53 7.90
CA THR A 219 -21.99 -9.98 7.72
C THR A 219 -20.92 -10.46 6.76
N LEU A 220 -20.78 -9.78 5.62
CA LEU A 220 -19.78 -10.13 4.61
C LEU A 220 -18.35 -9.92 5.12
N MET A 221 -18.08 -8.86 5.92
CA MET A 221 -16.76 -8.64 6.54
C MET A 221 -16.37 -9.78 7.49
N ARG A 222 -17.32 -10.48 8.08
CA ARG A 222 -17.06 -11.63 8.94
C ARG A 222 -16.82 -12.91 8.15
N GLU A 223 -17.53 -13.06 7.03
CA GLU A 223 -17.53 -14.30 6.24
C GLU A 223 -16.42 -14.34 5.17
N MET A 224 -15.91 -13.17 4.76
CA MET A 224 -14.92 -13.06 3.70
C MET A 224 -13.50 -12.91 4.24
N VAL A 225 -12.54 -13.37 3.45
CA VAL A 225 -11.11 -13.12 3.68
C VAL A 225 -10.66 -11.94 2.82
N GLN A 226 -10.06 -10.95 3.44
CA GLN A 226 -9.45 -9.82 2.74
C GLN A 226 -7.93 -9.91 2.81
N LEU A 227 -7.29 -9.82 1.67
CA LEU A 227 -5.84 -9.67 1.57
C LEU A 227 -5.50 -8.18 1.70
N VAL A 228 -4.90 -7.81 2.84
CA VAL A 228 -4.67 -6.39 3.20
C VAL A 228 -3.23 -5.94 3.02
N ASP A 229 -2.28 -6.85 2.94
CA ASP A 229 -0.90 -6.55 2.57
C ASP A 229 -0.23 -7.76 1.91
N ILE A 230 0.71 -7.47 1.00
CA ILE A 230 1.57 -8.44 0.31
C ILE A 230 2.99 -7.94 0.42
N LYS A 231 3.87 -8.80 0.90
CA LYS A 231 5.32 -8.67 0.71
C LYS A 231 5.81 -9.87 -0.06
N GLU A 232 6.69 -9.65 -1.00
CA GLU A 232 7.12 -10.64 -1.98
C GLU A 232 8.64 -10.83 -1.93
N SER A 233 9.07 -12.09 -1.90
CA SER A 233 10.45 -12.50 -2.13
C SER A 233 10.54 -13.30 -3.45
N ARG A 234 11.73 -13.78 -3.78
CA ARG A 234 11.91 -14.64 -4.96
C ARG A 234 11.17 -15.96 -4.84
N THR A 235 11.03 -16.47 -3.63
CA THR A 235 10.49 -17.81 -3.36
C THR A 235 9.17 -17.83 -2.62
N HIS A 236 8.81 -16.73 -1.92
CA HIS A 236 7.63 -16.72 -1.07
C HIS A 236 6.83 -15.43 -1.21
N PHE A 237 5.51 -15.55 -0.96
CA PHE A 237 4.65 -14.44 -0.59
C PHE A 237 4.45 -14.42 0.93
N PHE A 238 4.52 -13.23 1.52
CA PHE A 238 4.16 -12.95 2.90
C PHE A 238 2.88 -12.14 2.85
N LEU A 239 1.79 -12.76 3.26
CA LEU A 239 0.45 -12.22 3.11
C LEU A 239 -0.10 -11.82 4.48
N LEU A 240 -0.76 -10.68 4.55
CA LEU A 240 -1.55 -10.29 5.70
C LEU A 240 -3.03 -10.36 5.33
N LEU A 241 -3.75 -11.22 6.00
CA LEU A 241 -5.16 -11.47 5.75
C LEU A 241 -6.00 -10.96 6.93
N VAL A 242 -7.22 -10.50 6.63
CA VAL A 242 -8.25 -10.21 7.64
C VAL A 242 -9.43 -11.14 7.39
N HIS A 243 -9.88 -11.81 8.45
CA HIS A 243 -11.10 -12.62 8.47
C HIS A 243 -11.74 -12.49 9.85
N ASP A 244 -13.02 -12.26 9.92
CA ASP A 244 -13.77 -12.06 11.17
C ASP A 244 -13.06 -11.04 12.11
N TYR A 245 -12.63 -9.91 11.55
CA TYR A 245 -11.89 -8.85 12.26
C TYR A 245 -10.54 -9.28 12.87
N ARG A 246 -10.02 -10.44 12.51
CA ARG A 246 -8.75 -10.97 13.00
C ARG A 246 -7.71 -10.92 11.90
N LEU A 247 -6.50 -10.49 12.26
CA LEU A 247 -5.36 -10.49 11.38
C LEU A 247 -4.68 -11.87 11.40
N ARG A 248 -4.29 -12.33 10.21
CA ARG A 248 -3.52 -13.57 10.04
C ARG A 248 -2.36 -13.34 9.10
N GLY A 249 -1.15 -13.60 9.60
CA GLY A 249 0.04 -13.69 8.77
C GLY A 249 0.13 -15.06 8.12
N VAL A 250 0.40 -15.07 6.82
CA VAL A 250 0.52 -16.29 6.01
C VAL A 250 1.77 -16.21 5.18
N VAL A 251 2.52 -17.30 5.11
CA VAL A 251 3.64 -17.45 4.17
C VAL A 251 3.29 -18.56 3.18
N MET A 252 3.40 -18.23 1.90
CA MET A 252 3.09 -19.14 0.81
C MET A 252 4.33 -19.32 -0.07
N ASP A 253 4.68 -20.56 -0.32
CA ASP A 253 5.74 -20.91 -1.27
C ASP A 253 5.26 -20.71 -2.70
N LYS A 254 6.03 -20.02 -3.53
CA LYS A 254 5.64 -19.66 -4.91
C LYS A 254 5.74 -20.83 -5.89
N GLU A 255 6.64 -21.77 -5.66
CA GLU A 255 6.84 -22.90 -6.55
C GLU A 255 5.71 -23.92 -6.40
N SER A 256 5.39 -24.26 -5.17
CA SER A 256 4.35 -25.24 -4.87
C SER A 256 2.94 -24.68 -4.76
N GLY A 257 2.82 -23.34 -4.56
CA GLY A 257 1.53 -22.68 -4.25
C GLY A 257 0.96 -23.06 -2.88
N THR A 258 1.76 -23.70 -2.01
CA THR A 258 1.26 -24.20 -0.72
C THR A 258 1.57 -23.22 0.41
N LEU A 259 0.72 -23.26 1.45
CA LEU A 259 0.97 -22.52 2.68
C LEU A 259 2.04 -23.23 3.50
N VAL A 260 3.14 -22.55 3.77
CA VAL A 260 4.25 -23.06 4.61
C VAL A 260 4.14 -22.58 6.04
N TYR A 261 3.38 -21.50 6.26
CA TYR A 261 3.13 -20.96 7.59
C TYR A 261 1.82 -20.18 7.62
N SER A 262 1.08 -20.29 8.74
CA SER A 262 -0.11 -19.48 8.99
C SER A 262 -0.30 -19.28 10.50
N LYS A 263 -0.42 -18.02 10.92
CA LYS A 263 -0.65 -17.67 12.33
C LYS A 263 -1.58 -16.47 12.47
N GLU A 264 -2.49 -16.55 13.44
CA GLU A 264 -3.26 -15.40 13.87
C GLU A 264 -2.36 -14.40 14.60
N ILE A 265 -2.47 -13.12 14.22
CA ILE A 265 -1.71 -12.02 14.81
C ILE A 265 -2.62 -11.38 15.88
N GLU A 266 -2.21 -11.48 17.12
CA GLU A 266 -2.88 -10.77 18.21
C GLU A 266 -2.62 -9.26 18.05
N MET A 267 -3.71 -8.49 17.84
CA MET A 267 -3.61 -7.03 17.86
C MET A 267 -3.37 -6.59 19.31
N PRO A 268 -2.37 -5.73 19.57
CA PRO A 268 -2.16 -5.21 20.91
C PRO A 268 -3.42 -4.47 21.38
N GLN A 269 -3.93 -4.86 22.57
CA GLN A 269 -5.04 -4.13 23.19
C GLN A 269 -4.62 -2.70 23.47
N LYS A 270 -5.57 -1.76 23.31
CA LYS A 270 -5.39 -0.32 23.49
C LYS A 270 -4.48 0.00 24.69
N GLY A 271 -3.31 0.61 24.46
CA GLY A 271 -2.50 1.21 25.52
C GLY A 271 -1.01 0.90 25.52
N GLY A 272 -0.47 0.14 24.60
CA GLY A 272 0.98 -0.10 24.49
C GLY A 272 1.49 0.18 23.09
N GLY A 273 2.75 0.61 22.97
CA GLY A 273 3.40 0.87 21.69
C GLY A 273 3.25 -0.28 20.69
N ILE A 274 3.58 -0.04 19.42
CA ILE A 274 3.54 -1.05 18.36
C ILE A 274 4.50 -2.18 18.76
N GLU A 275 4.00 -3.17 19.49
CA GLU A 275 4.66 -4.47 19.56
C GLU A 275 4.26 -5.19 18.26
N LEU A 276 5.17 -5.26 17.32
CA LEU A 276 5.10 -6.25 16.24
C LEU A 276 5.04 -7.61 16.95
N GLY A 277 3.90 -8.28 16.82
CA GLY A 277 3.46 -9.39 17.65
C GLY A 277 4.55 -10.39 17.98
N LYS A 278 4.67 -10.77 19.23
CA LYS A 278 5.49 -11.89 19.70
C LYS A 278 5.09 -13.14 18.94
N ILE A 279 5.94 -13.59 18.03
CA ILE A 279 5.84 -14.93 17.44
C ILE A 279 6.27 -15.91 18.54
N LYS A 280 5.30 -16.42 19.29
CA LYS A 280 5.58 -17.59 20.15
C LYS A 280 5.72 -18.79 19.22
N GLY A 281 6.93 -19.31 19.10
CA GLY A 281 7.15 -20.62 18.51
C GLY A 281 6.39 -21.67 19.30
N GLY A 282 5.64 -22.49 18.60
CA GLY A 282 5.12 -23.76 19.05
C GLY A 282 5.93 -24.87 18.40
#